data_2ba5023f24f6788fe09e6ecb90964ac6
#
_entry.id   2ba5023f24f6788fe09e6ecb90964ac6
#
_cell.length_a   1.000
_cell.length_b   1.000
_cell.length_c   1.000
_cell.angle_alpha   90.00
_cell.angle_beta   90.00
_cell.angle_gamma   90.00
#
_symmetry.space_group_name_H-M   'P 1'
#
loop_
_entity.id
_entity.type
_entity.pdbx_description
1 polymer ?
#
loop_
_entity_poly.entity_id
_entity_poly.type
_entity_poly.pdbx_seq_one_letter_code
_entity_poly.pdbx_strand_id
1 'polypeptide(L)'
;MSSRPKNVRQVQTSAAAPPRRLLNPTTISAAFGVVAVAAIILYAVLHHNTAVPGSAVATSSPLPPQLTAGTKAPSFVLRSGIGSFSSSELTGKPYLLEIFATWCPHCQRMTKVLHAIRAGVPESRLAMLSVTGSPYAANSTPDNLVPENQDDVNKFDTTFGVTWPTFFDPDLTVTKKFGLNGFPTIFIINKKGTIVYADSGEVSQDTLMRAIHQAGA
;
A
#
# COMPACT_ATOMS: atom_id res chain seq x y z
N MET A 1 -7.05 -2.05 126.90
CA MET A 1 -6.23 -2.99 126.13
C MET A 1 -6.91 -3.15 124.74
N SER A 2 -6.21 -2.81 123.79
CA SER A 2 -6.58 -2.61 122.36
C SER A 2 -6.85 -3.95 121.66
N SER A 3 -7.92 -4.02 120.88
CA SER A 3 -7.93 -4.89 119.70
C SER A 3 -8.82 -4.35 118.63
N ARG A 4 -8.20 -4.14 117.60
CA ARG A 4 -8.58 -3.54 116.31
C ARG A 4 -9.47 -4.52 115.50
N PRO A 5 -10.62 -4.15 114.82
CA PRO A 5 -11.29 -4.99 113.93
C PRO A 5 -10.65 -5.02 112.53
N LYS A 6 -10.62 -6.18 111.92
CA LYS A 6 -10.11 -6.46 110.59
C LYS A 6 -11.08 -5.98 109.50
N ASN A 7 -10.55 -5.18 108.58
CA ASN A 7 -11.24 -4.70 107.43
C ASN A 7 -11.39 -5.79 106.35
N VAL A 8 -12.61 -6.18 106.05
CA VAL A 8 -12.87 -7.12 104.92
C VAL A 8 -13.03 -6.34 103.65
N ARG A 9 -12.09 -6.53 102.74
CA ARG A 9 -12.09 -5.96 101.41
C ARG A 9 -13.07 -6.75 100.51
N GLN A 10 -14.11 -6.09 100.06
CA GLN A 10 -15.01 -6.63 99.04
C GLN A 10 -14.27 -6.65 97.73
N VAL A 11 -14.22 -7.77 97.06
CA VAL A 11 -13.74 -7.94 95.71
C VAL A 11 -14.86 -7.62 94.75
N GLN A 12 -14.79 -6.51 94.10
CA GLN A 12 -15.71 -6.22 92.99
C GLN A 12 -15.22 -6.96 91.75
N THR A 13 -15.99 -7.90 91.26
CA THR A 13 -15.82 -8.59 90.00
C THR A 13 -16.28 -7.63 88.92
N SER A 14 -15.31 -6.96 88.24
CA SER A 14 -15.54 -6.18 87.03
C SER A 14 -15.74 -7.13 85.84
N ALA A 15 -16.96 -7.15 85.28
CA ALA A 15 -17.24 -7.85 84.04
C ALA A 15 -16.46 -7.22 82.91
N ALA A 16 -15.52 -7.95 82.30
CA ALA A 16 -14.78 -7.54 81.14
C ALA A 16 -15.68 -7.42 79.90
N ALA A 17 -15.70 -6.23 79.25
CA ALA A 17 -16.34 -6.03 78.00
C ALA A 17 -15.63 -6.82 76.89
N PRO A 18 -16.34 -7.35 75.89
CA PRO A 18 -15.73 -8.09 74.78
C PRO A 18 -14.80 -7.20 73.97
N PRO A 19 -13.66 -7.72 73.46
CA PRO A 19 -12.71 -6.94 72.66
C PRO A 19 -13.38 -6.48 71.36
N ARG A 20 -13.47 -5.20 71.10
CA ARG A 20 -13.77 -4.62 69.78
C ARG A 20 -12.66 -5.04 68.81
N ARG A 21 -12.95 -5.90 67.87
CA ARG A 21 -12.09 -6.21 66.74
C ARG A 21 -11.96 -4.95 65.90
N LEU A 22 -10.87 -4.20 66.11
CA LEU A 22 -10.46 -3.14 65.22
C LEU A 22 -9.92 -3.85 63.96
N LEU A 23 -10.54 -3.62 62.83
CA LEU A 23 -10.04 -4.08 61.54
C LEU A 23 -8.67 -3.46 61.32
N ASN A 24 -7.68 -4.32 61.06
CA ASN A 24 -6.27 -3.91 60.87
C ASN A 24 -6.19 -3.04 59.63
N PRO A 25 -5.54 -1.89 59.64
CA PRO A 25 -5.46 -1.00 58.46
C PRO A 25 -4.90 -1.70 57.22
N THR A 26 -4.08 -2.72 57.40
CA THR A 26 -3.55 -3.55 56.31
C THR A 26 -4.62 -4.41 55.62
N THR A 27 -5.65 -4.86 56.32
CA THR A 27 -6.75 -5.62 55.72
C THR A 27 -7.73 -4.73 54.94
N ILE A 28 -7.89 -3.49 55.34
CA ILE A 28 -8.71 -2.50 54.63
C ILE A 28 -8.03 -2.10 53.32
N SER A 29 -6.71 -1.87 53.35
CA SER A 29 -5.95 -1.55 52.13
C SER A 29 -5.94 -2.68 51.11
N ALA A 30 -5.88 -3.96 51.54
CA ALA A 30 -5.94 -5.10 50.63
C ALA A 30 -7.33 -5.24 49.97
N ALA A 31 -8.41 -4.97 50.71
CA ALA A 31 -9.76 -5.02 50.15
C ALA A 31 -10.00 -3.94 49.11
N PHE A 32 -9.53 -2.72 49.33
CA PHE A 32 -9.64 -1.64 48.34
C PHE A 32 -8.81 -1.93 47.06
N GLY A 33 -7.62 -2.54 47.21
CA GLY A 33 -6.80 -2.95 46.07
C GLY A 33 -7.48 -3.96 45.17
N VAL A 34 -8.11 -4.99 45.73
CA VAL A 34 -8.82 -6.01 44.98
C VAL A 34 -10.07 -5.45 44.29
N VAL A 35 -10.81 -4.57 44.93
CA VAL A 35 -12.00 -3.94 44.35
C VAL A 35 -11.57 -3.00 43.19
N ALA A 36 -10.47 -2.25 43.32
CA ALA A 36 -9.96 -1.38 42.26
C ALA A 36 -9.51 -2.18 41.04
N VAL A 37 -8.79 -3.26 41.24
CA VAL A 37 -8.37 -4.17 40.16
C VAL A 37 -9.57 -4.82 39.47
N ALA A 38 -10.55 -5.31 40.24
CA ALA A 38 -11.76 -5.87 39.66
C ALA A 38 -12.56 -4.83 38.86
N ALA A 39 -12.65 -3.59 39.36
CA ALA A 39 -13.30 -2.49 38.61
C ALA A 39 -12.57 -2.14 37.32
N ILE A 40 -11.23 -2.13 37.32
CA ILE A 40 -10.43 -1.89 36.12
C ILE A 40 -10.61 -3.01 35.10
N ILE A 41 -10.61 -4.26 35.56
CA ILE A 41 -10.85 -5.42 34.67
C ILE A 41 -12.27 -5.38 34.10
N LEU A 42 -13.27 -5.09 34.91
CA LEU A 42 -14.65 -4.97 34.47
C LEU A 42 -14.82 -3.80 33.50
N TYR A 43 -14.22 -2.65 33.79
CA TYR A 43 -14.17 -1.51 32.88
C TYR A 43 -13.49 -1.86 31.55
N ALA A 44 -12.36 -2.56 31.60
CA ALA A 44 -11.68 -3.04 30.42
C ALA A 44 -12.55 -4.01 29.61
N VAL A 45 -13.18 -4.99 30.26
CA VAL A 45 -14.06 -5.97 29.60
C VAL A 45 -15.29 -5.30 28.99
N LEU A 46 -15.91 -4.34 29.69
CA LEU A 46 -17.10 -3.64 29.19
C LEU A 46 -16.76 -2.63 28.06
N HIS A 47 -15.51 -2.14 28.01
CA HIS A 47 -15.08 -1.15 27.00
C HIS A 47 -14.20 -1.76 25.91
N HIS A 48 -13.79 -3.04 26.02
CA HIS A 48 -13.15 -3.76 24.91
C HIS A 48 -14.11 -4.10 23.76
N ASN A 49 -15.39 -3.80 23.88
CA ASN A 49 -16.35 -3.88 22.79
C ASN A 49 -16.52 -2.58 22.00
N THR A 50 -15.67 -1.57 22.22
CA THR A 50 -15.42 -0.65 21.12
C THR A 50 -14.64 -1.45 20.09
N ALA A 51 -15.37 -1.99 19.10
CA ALA A 51 -14.76 -2.46 17.86
C ALA A 51 -13.74 -1.38 17.48
N VAL A 52 -12.46 -1.71 17.53
CA VAL A 52 -11.45 -0.99 16.76
C VAL A 52 -12.10 -0.89 15.40
N PRO A 53 -12.36 0.33 14.87
CA PRO A 53 -12.82 0.42 13.49
C PRO A 53 -11.77 -0.37 12.75
N GLY A 54 -12.15 -1.57 12.29
CA GLY A 54 -11.25 -2.45 11.60
C GLY A 54 -10.61 -1.56 10.58
N SER A 55 -9.29 -1.47 10.58
CA SER A 55 -8.58 -0.91 9.46
C SER A 55 -9.25 -1.60 8.29
N ALA A 56 -10.10 -0.86 7.59
CA ALA A 56 -10.66 -1.34 6.36
C ALA A 56 -9.40 -1.68 5.58
N VAL A 57 -9.06 -2.96 5.55
CA VAL A 57 -8.13 -3.47 4.57
C VAL A 57 -8.75 -2.92 3.31
N ALA A 58 -8.13 -1.88 2.78
CA ALA A 58 -8.56 -1.31 1.52
C ALA A 58 -8.54 -2.50 0.59
N THR A 59 -9.72 -3.07 0.36
CA THR A 59 -9.90 -4.16 -0.57
C THR A 59 -9.53 -3.49 -1.87
N SER A 60 -8.26 -3.63 -2.26
CA SER A 60 -7.79 -3.15 -3.53
C SER A 60 -8.69 -3.82 -4.54
N SER A 61 -9.59 -3.04 -5.13
CA SER A 61 -10.43 -3.56 -6.21
C SER A 61 -9.48 -4.20 -7.21
N PRO A 62 -9.74 -5.44 -7.65
CA PRO A 62 -8.90 -6.09 -8.65
C PRO A 62 -8.72 -5.11 -9.82
N LEU A 63 -7.51 -5.02 -10.35
CA LEU A 63 -7.27 -4.24 -11.55
C LEU A 63 -8.24 -4.72 -12.65
N PRO A 64 -8.75 -3.82 -13.49
CA PRO A 64 -9.58 -4.22 -14.61
C PRO A 64 -8.81 -5.17 -15.52
N PRO A 65 -9.48 -6.07 -16.22
CA PRO A 65 -8.84 -6.94 -17.19
C PRO A 65 -8.12 -6.09 -18.25
N GLN A 66 -6.98 -6.58 -18.72
CA GLN A 66 -6.22 -5.95 -19.78
C GLN A 66 -7.06 -5.73 -21.02
N LEU A 67 -7.01 -4.52 -21.59
CA LEU A 67 -7.65 -4.21 -22.85
C LEU A 67 -7.02 -5.01 -24.00
N THR A 68 -7.83 -5.34 -24.98
CA THR A 68 -7.43 -6.16 -26.12
C THR A 68 -7.42 -5.36 -27.42
N ALA A 69 -6.78 -5.91 -28.45
CA ALA A 69 -6.85 -5.37 -29.81
C ALA A 69 -8.31 -5.19 -30.28
N GLY A 70 -8.56 -4.12 -31.03
CA GLY A 70 -9.88 -3.69 -31.46
C GLY A 70 -10.55 -2.68 -30.51
N THR A 71 -10.11 -2.57 -29.27
CA THR A 71 -10.65 -1.63 -28.27
C THR A 71 -10.12 -0.21 -28.51
N LYS A 72 -10.93 0.80 -28.24
CA LYS A 72 -10.45 2.20 -28.16
C LYS A 72 -9.57 2.38 -26.96
N ALA A 73 -8.38 2.97 -27.17
CA ALA A 73 -7.50 3.34 -26.10
C ALA A 73 -8.14 4.45 -25.26
N PRO A 74 -8.26 4.28 -23.93
CA PRO A 74 -8.80 5.33 -23.06
C PRO A 74 -7.84 6.52 -23.01
N SER A 75 -8.39 7.72 -22.86
CA SER A 75 -7.61 8.91 -22.63
C SER A 75 -7.04 8.91 -21.21
N PHE A 76 -5.82 9.45 -21.05
CA PHE A 76 -5.17 9.60 -19.75
C PHE A 76 -4.35 10.90 -19.68
N VAL A 77 -4.13 11.34 -18.46
CA VAL A 77 -3.22 12.46 -18.14
C VAL A 77 -2.28 11.97 -17.07
N LEU A 78 -1.00 12.11 -17.30
CA LEU A 78 0.08 11.84 -16.35
C LEU A 78 0.60 13.17 -15.81
N ARG A 79 0.89 13.23 -14.52
CA ARG A 79 1.45 14.40 -13.86
C ARG A 79 2.87 14.09 -13.41
N SER A 80 3.80 14.95 -13.75
CA SER A 80 5.18 14.90 -13.25
C SER A 80 5.50 16.19 -12.51
N GLY A 81 6.59 16.20 -11.74
CA GLY A 81 7.02 17.39 -11.00
C GLY A 81 7.32 18.61 -11.87
N ILE A 82 7.50 18.43 -13.18
CA ILE A 82 7.84 19.47 -14.16
C ILE A 82 6.71 19.77 -15.15
N GLY A 83 5.57 19.07 -15.06
CA GLY A 83 4.46 19.30 -15.98
C GLY A 83 3.44 18.17 -16.00
N SER A 84 2.61 18.20 -17.03
CA SER A 84 1.64 17.14 -17.30
C SER A 84 1.72 16.71 -18.76
N PHE A 85 1.54 15.42 -19.02
CA PHE A 85 1.40 14.85 -20.35
C PHE A 85 -0.02 14.34 -20.53
N SER A 86 -0.64 14.71 -21.64
CA SER A 86 -1.96 14.21 -22.01
C SER A 86 -1.87 13.28 -23.22
N SER A 87 -2.56 12.15 -23.19
CA SER A 87 -2.67 11.26 -24.35
C SER A 87 -3.31 11.92 -25.56
N SER A 88 -3.98 13.07 -25.40
CA SER A 88 -4.49 13.89 -26.50
C SER A 88 -3.37 14.43 -27.41
N GLU A 89 -2.14 14.58 -26.89
CA GLU A 89 -0.97 14.98 -27.65
C GLU A 89 -0.53 13.94 -28.69
N LEU A 90 -1.00 12.69 -28.52
CA LEU A 90 -0.77 11.58 -29.45
C LEU A 90 -1.88 11.44 -30.50
N THR A 91 -2.88 12.33 -30.51
CA THR A 91 -3.98 12.25 -31.45
C THR A 91 -3.48 12.31 -32.90
N GLY A 92 -3.89 11.36 -33.71
CA GLY A 92 -3.46 11.26 -35.11
C GLY A 92 -2.09 10.63 -35.34
N LYS A 93 -1.38 10.23 -34.26
CA LYS A 93 -0.09 9.54 -34.33
C LYS A 93 -0.22 8.10 -33.81
N PRO A 94 0.43 7.13 -34.46
CA PRO A 94 0.57 5.81 -33.82
C PRO A 94 1.49 5.93 -32.63
N TYR A 95 1.20 5.15 -31.57
CA TYR A 95 2.10 5.11 -30.43
C TYR A 95 2.20 3.73 -29.77
N LEU A 96 3.34 3.48 -29.16
CA LEU A 96 3.59 2.36 -28.27
C LEU A 96 3.50 2.86 -26.83
N LEU A 97 2.68 2.21 -26.05
CA LEU A 97 2.58 2.40 -24.59
C LEU A 97 3.07 1.14 -23.90
N GLU A 98 4.10 1.28 -23.08
CA GLU A 98 4.55 0.25 -22.16
C GLU A 98 4.06 0.58 -20.74
N ILE A 99 3.47 -0.40 -20.07
CA ILE A 99 3.26 -0.35 -18.62
C ILE A 99 4.29 -1.29 -18.00
N PHE A 100 5.17 -0.73 -17.16
CA PHE A 100 6.34 -1.46 -16.62
C PHE A 100 6.49 -1.27 -15.11
N ALA A 101 7.44 -1.99 -14.53
CA ALA A 101 7.91 -1.77 -13.16
C ALA A 101 9.44 -1.69 -13.16
N THR A 102 10.01 -0.74 -12.43
CA THR A 102 11.46 -0.49 -12.42
C THR A 102 12.28 -1.68 -11.92
N TRP A 103 11.69 -2.47 -11.05
CA TRP A 103 12.29 -3.67 -10.46
C TRP A 103 12.13 -4.95 -11.29
N CYS A 104 11.30 -4.93 -12.34
CA CYS A 104 10.94 -6.14 -13.08
C CYS A 104 12.05 -6.56 -14.06
N PRO A 105 12.66 -7.76 -13.92
CA PRO A 105 13.71 -8.21 -14.82
C PRO A 105 13.26 -8.37 -16.28
N HIS A 106 11.97 -8.71 -16.49
CA HIS A 106 11.39 -8.82 -17.83
C HIS A 106 11.31 -7.43 -18.50
N CYS A 107 10.96 -6.37 -17.76
CA CYS A 107 10.97 -4.99 -18.25
C CYS A 107 12.38 -4.56 -18.63
N GLN A 108 13.38 -4.85 -17.80
CA GLN A 108 14.79 -4.55 -18.06
C GLN A 108 15.29 -5.21 -19.36
N ARG A 109 14.87 -6.45 -19.63
CA ARG A 109 15.20 -7.12 -20.90
C ARG A 109 14.41 -6.56 -22.08
N MET A 110 13.14 -6.20 -21.85
CA MET A 110 12.28 -5.61 -22.87
C MET A 110 12.83 -4.27 -23.37
N THR A 111 13.46 -3.48 -22.49
CA THR A 111 14.11 -2.21 -22.87
C THR A 111 15.07 -2.40 -24.05
N LYS A 112 15.80 -3.52 -24.15
CA LYS A 112 16.68 -3.82 -25.29
C LYS A 112 15.90 -3.94 -26.61
N VAL A 113 14.74 -4.56 -26.57
CA VAL A 113 13.86 -4.68 -27.74
C VAL A 113 13.31 -3.31 -28.13
N LEU A 114 12.90 -2.52 -27.14
CA LEU A 114 12.39 -1.17 -27.36
C LEU A 114 13.48 -0.24 -27.94
N HIS A 115 14.73 -0.38 -27.54
CA HIS A 115 15.86 0.30 -28.18
C HIS A 115 16.00 -0.06 -29.66
N ALA A 116 15.91 -1.34 -30.00
CA ALA A 116 15.98 -1.76 -31.40
C ALA A 116 14.78 -1.22 -32.22
N ILE A 117 13.58 -1.15 -31.62
CA ILE A 117 12.41 -0.51 -32.23
C ILE A 117 12.70 0.98 -32.46
N ARG A 118 13.17 1.71 -31.45
CA ARG A 118 13.47 3.15 -31.56
C ARG A 118 14.56 3.46 -32.59
N ALA A 119 15.56 2.59 -32.69
CA ALA A 119 16.61 2.73 -33.69
C ALA A 119 16.08 2.53 -35.13
N GLY A 120 15.10 1.65 -35.32
CA GLY A 120 14.52 1.35 -36.64
C GLY A 120 13.33 2.22 -37.04
N VAL A 121 12.62 2.80 -36.06
CA VAL A 121 11.39 3.58 -36.28
C VAL A 121 11.54 4.97 -35.62
N PRO A 122 11.67 6.04 -36.40
CA PRO A 122 11.85 7.38 -35.84
C PRO A 122 10.60 7.88 -35.10
N GLU A 123 10.78 8.82 -34.18
CA GLU A 123 9.70 9.37 -33.34
C GLU A 123 8.59 10.04 -34.18
N SER A 124 8.93 10.60 -35.33
CA SER A 124 7.98 11.20 -36.27
C SER A 124 6.96 10.18 -36.79
N ARG A 125 7.29 8.88 -36.82
CA ARG A 125 6.44 7.82 -37.28
C ARG A 125 5.75 7.08 -36.12
N LEU A 126 6.43 6.87 -34.99
CA LEU A 126 5.92 6.17 -33.82
C LEU A 126 6.32 6.93 -32.55
N ALA A 127 5.35 7.47 -31.82
CA ALA A 127 5.62 7.89 -30.45
C ALA A 127 5.79 6.66 -29.55
N MET A 128 6.71 6.72 -28.60
CA MET A 128 6.89 5.69 -27.59
C MET A 128 6.83 6.34 -26.21
N LEU A 129 6.18 5.69 -25.27
CA LEU A 129 6.16 6.10 -23.89
C LEU A 129 6.08 4.89 -22.97
N SER A 130 6.76 4.96 -21.83
CA SER A 130 6.70 3.97 -20.76
C SER A 130 6.12 4.62 -19.51
N VAL A 131 5.25 3.89 -18.79
CA VAL A 131 4.56 4.36 -17.60
C VAL A 131 4.70 3.32 -16.51
N THR A 132 5.04 3.74 -15.29
CA THR A 132 5.09 2.78 -14.18
C THR A 132 3.69 2.28 -13.83
N GLY A 133 3.59 0.97 -13.56
CA GLY A 133 2.35 0.30 -13.20
C GLY A 133 2.43 -0.42 -11.85
N SER A 134 3.54 -0.26 -11.13
CA SER A 134 3.77 -0.83 -9.82
C SER A 134 3.63 0.24 -8.73
N PRO A 135 2.89 -0.04 -7.64
CA PRO A 135 2.87 0.88 -6.49
C PRO A 135 4.12 0.75 -5.61
N TYR A 136 4.99 -0.24 -5.87
CA TYR A 136 6.10 -0.58 -4.99
C TYR A 136 7.43 -0.62 -5.72
N ALA A 137 8.48 -0.13 -5.02
CA ALA A 137 9.87 -0.14 -5.48
C ALA A 137 10.55 -1.51 -5.32
N ALA A 138 11.72 -1.67 -5.93
CA ALA A 138 12.51 -2.90 -5.94
C ALA A 138 12.92 -3.42 -4.55
N ASN A 139 13.06 -2.54 -3.59
CA ASN A 139 13.45 -2.85 -2.22
C ASN A 139 12.27 -3.18 -1.30
N SER A 140 11.06 -3.33 -1.84
CA SER A 140 9.89 -3.77 -1.08
C SER A 140 9.99 -5.24 -0.69
N THR A 141 9.53 -5.53 0.52
CA THR A 141 9.35 -6.89 1.03
C THR A 141 7.90 -7.06 1.50
N PRO A 142 7.40 -8.28 1.71
CA PRO A 142 6.05 -8.48 2.25
C PRO A 142 5.78 -7.73 3.56
N ASP A 143 6.82 -7.60 4.40
CA ASP A 143 6.73 -6.95 5.71
C ASP A 143 7.08 -5.45 5.69
N ASN A 144 7.63 -4.96 4.56
CA ASN A 144 8.01 -3.56 4.39
C ASN A 144 7.80 -3.12 2.94
N LEU A 145 6.63 -2.55 2.68
CA LEU A 145 6.26 -2.04 1.36
C LEU A 145 6.84 -0.62 1.20
N VAL A 146 7.76 -0.48 0.28
CA VAL A 146 8.38 0.81 -0.09
C VAL A 146 7.69 1.30 -1.37
N PRO A 147 7.06 2.48 -1.35
CA PRO A 147 6.45 3.04 -2.57
C PRO A 147 7.51 3.30 -3.65
N GLU A 148 7.18 2.99 -4.91
CA GLU A 148 7.95 3.45 -6.06
C GLU A 148 7.85 5.00 -6.16
N ASN A 149 8.88 5.63 -6.66
CA ASN A 149 8.95 7.09 -6.77
C ASN A 149 9.65 7.52 -8.07
N GLN A 150 9.68 8.84 -8.33
CA GLN A 150 10.29 9.38 -9.53
C GLN A 150 11.79 9.09 -9.65
N ASP A 151 12.52 8.98 -8.53
CA ASP A 151 13.95 8.68 -8.55
C ASP A 151 14.22 7.24 -8.98
N ASP A 152 13.34 6.30 -8.66
CA ASP A 152 13.41 4.92 -9.14
C ASP A 152 13.28 4.87 -10.67
N VAL A 153 12.38 5.68 -11.25
CA VAL A 153 12.21 5.83 -12.70
C VAL A 153 13.46 6.45 -13.32
N ASN A 154 13.95 7.56 -12.78
CA ASN A 154 15.17 8.24 -13.28
C ASN A 154 16.39 7.31 -13.25
N LYS A 155 16.50 6.50 -12.20
CA LYS A 155 17.55 5.50 -12.06
C LYS A 155 17.42 4.39 -13.11
N PHE A 156 16.19 3.91 -13.35
CA PHE A 156 15.91 2.92 -14.39
C PHE A 156 16.34 3.48 -15.77
N ASP A 157 15.87 4.67 -16.13
CA ASP A 157 16.18 5.31 -17.41
C ASP A 157 17.69 5.46 -17.63
N THR A 158 18.39 5.93 -16.59
CA THR A 158 19.85 6.09 -16.64
C THR A 158 20.56 4.73 -16.76
N THR A 159 20.12 3.73 -15.99
CA THR A 159 20.77 2.41 -15.94
C THR A 159 20.60 1.65 -17.25
N PHE A 160 19.42 1.74 -17.86
CA PHE A 160 19.08 1.02 -19.09
C PHE A 160 19.15 1.88 -20.35
N GLY A 161 19.55 3.15 -20.22
CA GLY A 161 19.76 4.08 -21.35
C GLY A 161 18.46 4.45 -22.09
N VAL A 162 17.32 4.52 -21.40
CA VAL A 162 16.03 4.84 -22.01
C VAL A 162 16.06 6.25 -22.62
N THR A 163 15.63 6.38 -23.89
CA THR A 163 15.68 7.64 -24.66
C THR A 163 14.30 8.16 -25.08
N TRP A 164 13.24 7.47 -24.72
CA TRP A 164 11.84 7.89 -24.92
C TRP A 164 11.23 8.34 -23.59
N PRO A 165 10.13 9.12 -23.60
CA PRO A 165 9.48 9.58 -22.37
C PRO A 165 9.06 8.43 -21.45
N THR A 166 9.45 8.55 -20.18
CA THR A 166 9.10 7.64 -19.11
C THR A 166 8.38 8.39 -18.00
N PHE A 167 7.30 7.88 -17.49
CA PHE A 167 6.45 8.55 -16.52
C PHE A 167 6.28 7.72 -15.26
N PHE A 168 6.41 8.37 -14.11
CA PHE A 168 5.96 7.85 -12.85
C PHE A 168 4.44 8.10 -12.72
N ASP A 169 3.67 7.05 -12.45
CA ASP A 169 2.20 7.12 -12.27
C ASP A 169 1.82 6.65 -10.85
N PRO A 170 1.95 7.51 -9.83
CA PRO A 170 1.71 7.14 -8.44
C PRO A 170 0.27 6.68 -8.18
N ASP A 171 -0.67 7.18 -8.97
CA ASP A 171 -2.09 6.84 -8.84
C ASP A 171 -2.48 5.61 -9.65
N LEU A 172 -1.54 5.02 -10.38
CA LEU A 172 -1.77 3.91 -11.32
C LEU A 172 -2.88 4.24 -12.33
N THR A 173 -2.93 5.48 -12.79
CA THR A 173 -3.99 6.00 -13.66
C THR A 173 -4.08 5.22 -14.97
N VAL A 174 -2.91 4.97 -15.60
CA VAL A 174 -2.83 4.22 -16.86
C VAL A 174 -3.15 2.75 -16.61
N THR A 175 -2.56 2.15 -15.59
CA THR A 175 -2.82 0.76 -15.21
C THR A 175 -4.31 0.50 -14.95
N LYS A 176 -4.98 1.39 -14.21
CA LYS A 176 -6.42 1.29 -13.92
C LYS A 176 -7.30 1.44 -15.17
N LYS A 177 -6.83 2.15 -16.19
CA LYS A 177 -7.59 2.38 -17.43
C LYS A 177 -7.37 1.30 -18.49
N PHE A 178 -6.15 0.80 -18.60
CA PHE A 178 -5.77 -0.17 -19.63
C PHE A 178 -5.84 -1.62 -19.14
N GLY A 179 -5.72 -1.84 -17.82
CA GLY A 179 -5.53 -3.14 -17.23
C GLY A 179 -4.17 -3.74 -17.57
N LEU A 180 -3.75 -4.72 -16.81
CA LEU A 180 -2.54 -5.50 -17.11
C LEU A 180 -2.66 -6.90 -16.51
N ASN A 181 -1.98 -7.88 -17.15
CA ASN A 181 -1.88 -9.26 -16.66
C ASN A 181 -0.48 -9.56 -16.09
N GLY A 182 0.47 -8.63 -16.24
CA GLY A 182 1.84 -8.75 -15.76
C GLY A 182 2.74 -7.67 -16.35
N PHE A 183 4.02 -7.69 -16.00
CA PHE A 183 5.01 -6.73 -16.47
C PHE A 183 6.04 -7.37 -17.41
N PRO A 184 6.46 -6.63 -18.47
CA PRO A 184 5.81 -5.45 -19.00
C PRO A 184 4.46 -5.77 -19.67
N THR A 185 3.58 -4.79 -19.84
CA THR A 185 2.43 -4.87 -20.75
C THR A 185 2.61 -3.85 -21.85
N ILE A 186 2.53 -4.29 -23.10
CA ILE A 186 2.72 -3.46 -24.29
C ILE A 186 1.41 -3.29 -25.04
N PHE A 187 1.08 -2.04 -25.33
CA PHE A 187 0.00 -1.68 -26.22
C PHE A 187 0.57 -0.93 -27.43
N ILE A 188 0.07 -1.26 -28.65
CA ILE A 188 0.32 -0.46 -29.84
C ILE A 188 -1.02 0.08 -30.33
N ILE A 189 -1.07 1.40 -30.46
CA ILE A 189 -2.27 2.15 -30.78
C ILE A 189 -2.08 2.84 -32.14
N ASN A 190 -3.07 2.73 -33.02
CA ASN A 190 -3.04 3.33 -34.35
C ASN A 190 -3.45 4.81 -34.32
N LYS A 191 -3.32 5.49 -35.47
CA LYS A 191 -3.70 6.91 -35.68
C LYS A 191 -5.15 7.22 -35.30
N LYS A 192 -6.04 6.23 -35.31
CA LYS A 192 -7.44 6.38 -34.95
C LYS A 192 -7.69 6.20 -33.45
N GLY A 193 -6.64 5.96 -32.64
CA GLY A 193 -6.75 5.69 -31.21
C GLY A 193 -7.34 4.30 -30.90
N THR A 194 -7.18 3.33 -31.80
CA THR A 194 -7.59 1.95 -31.60
C THR A 194 -6.36 1.11 -31.28
N ILE A 195 -6.43 0.28 -30.25
CA ILE A 195 -5.40 -0.70 -29.87
C ILE A 195 -5.36 -1.74 -31.01
N VAL A 196 -4.21 -1.91 -31.64
CA VAL A 196 -4.00 -2.95 -32.66
C VAL A 196 -3.20 -4.13 -32.13
N TYR A 197 -2.52 -3.93 -31.00
CA TYR A 197 -1.77 -4.97 -30.30
C TYR A 197 -1.82 -4.72 -28.78
N ALA A 198 -1.99 -5.78 -28.00
CA ALA A 198 -1.92 -5.76 -26.55
C ALA A 198 -1.44 -7.12 -26.05
N ASP A 199 -0.34 -7.14 -25.30
CA ASP A 199 0.19 -8.36 -24.69
C ASP A 199 1.00 -8.03 -23.45
N SER A 200 1.13 -9.01 -22.54
CA SER A 200 1.95 -8.94 -21.33
C SER A 200 3.11 -9.93 -21.39
N GLY A 201 4.24 -9.52 -20.80
CA GLY A 201 5.48 -10.26 -20.82
C GLY A 201 6.44 -9.77 -21.90
N GLU A 202 7.52 -10.55 -22.11
CA GLU A 202 8.52 -10.22 -23.13
C GLU A 202 7.99 -10.53 -24.54
N VAL A 203 8.11 -9.57 -25.43
CA VAL A 203 7.64 -9.67 -26.82
C VAL A 203 8.83 -9.52 -27.76
N SER A 204 8.87 -10.34 -28.81
CA SER A 204 9.93 -10.25 -29.81
C SER A 204 9.87 -8.96 -30.62
N GLN A 205 11.02 -8.45 -31.07
CA GLN A 205 11.10 -7.31 -31.96
C GLN A 205 10.25 -7.50 -33.21
N ASP A 206 10.29 -8.67 -33.86
CA ASP A 206 9.52 -8.93 -35.07
C ASP A 206 8.01 -8.84 -34.84
N THR A 207 7.53 -9.32 -33.70
CA THR A 207 6.12 -9.21 -33.34
C THR A 207 5.69 -7.77 -33.18
N LEU A 208 6.48 -6.97 -32.45
CA LEU A 208 6.22 -5.53 -32.30
C LEU A 208 6.30 -4.80 -33.62
N MET A 209 7.29 -5.08 -34.48
CA MET A 209 7.41 -4.45 -35.79
C MET A 209 6.19 -4.73 -36.68
N ARG A 210 5.69 -5.96 -36.70
CA ARG A 210 4.43 -6.26 -37.43
C ARG A 210 3.25 -5.43 -36.91
N ALA A 211 3.10 -5.34 -35.60
CA ALA A 211 2.03 -4.56 -34.98
C ALA A 211 2.19 -3.03 -35.24
N ILE A 212 3.43 -2.53 -35.23
CA ILE A 212 3.75 -1.13 -35.56
C ILE A 212 3.40 -0.81 -37.01
N HIS A 213 3.73 -1.68 -37.96
CA HIS A 213 3.30 -1.53 -39.36
C HIS A 213 1.77 -1.56 -39.49
N GLN A 214 1.10 -2.45 -38.76
CA GLN A 214 -0.37 -2.51 -38.73
C GLN A 214 -0.98 -1.21 -38.15
N ALA A 215 -0.31 -0.55 -37.23
CA ALA A 215 -0.72 0.76 -36.69
C ALA A 215 -0.54 1.92 -37.69
N GLY A 216 0.19 1.71 -38.78
CA GLY A 216 0.47 2.70 -39.81
C GLY A 216 1.69 3.59 -39.49
N ALA A 217 2.65 3.04 -38.75
CA ALA A 217 3.93 3.67 -38.43
C ALA A 217 5.06 3.14 -39.32
#